data_bbd28feb7a5ec6628ac71a16b4c052fa
#
_entry.id   bbd28feb7a5ec6628ac71a16b4c052fa
#
_cell.length_a   1.000
_cell.length_b   1.000
_cell.length_c   1.000
_cell.angle_alpha   90.00
_cell.angle_beta   90.00
_cell.angle_gamma   90.00
#
_symmetry.space_group_name_H-M   'P 1'
#
loop_
_entity.id
_entity.type
_entity.pdbx_description
1 polymer ?
#
loop_
_entity_poly.entity_id
_entity_poly.type
_entity_poly.pdbx_seq_one_letter_code
_entity_poly.pdbx_strand_id
1 'polypeptide(L)'
;MDLDPGLQRAFDRVELVSGSIGDPGEGRMCLMSLVAFLAGEPHSDSPGCASPVVQAFAVAVNDHMPRAARQRLKPFAPRIIGTNDGLDGVRAAILLHALAEGVLAGAPGQDLARAAAPPDGGTFAKLRRLWRWLRKDERGRLLDRALSRDDGVYLAREAARLVARSARHAADARERERHWDAAIGLLDRLCDVGAPVRLGPGMRAERLAQLEGTPRPRQDTPGREEKPTVHLLL
;
A
#
# COMPACT_ATOMS: atom_id res chain seq x y z
N MET A 1 15.20 4.88 8.27
CA MET A 1 14.64 6.15 7.73
C MET A 1 14.41 7.06 8.91
N ASP A 2 15.27 8.07 9.06
CA ASP A 2 15.15 9.04 10.14
C ASP A 2 14.10 10.07 9.76
N LEU A 3 12.97 10.05 10.49
CA LEU A 3 11.91 11.03 10.33
C LEU A 3 12.29 12.31 11.05
N ASP A 4 11.92 13.45 10.46
CA ASP A 4 11.95 14.74 11.14
C ASP A 4 11.23 14.64 12.50
N PRO A 5 11.82 15.14 13.61
CA PRO A 5 11.24 15.01 14.94
C PRO A 5 9.82 15.61 15.09
N GLY A 6 9.48 16.64 14.30
CA GLY A 6 8.12 17.20 14.25
C GLY A 6 7.14 16.21 13.62
N LEU A 7 7.55 15.58 12.53
CA LEU A 7 6.73 14.56 11.86
C LEU A 7 6.52 13.33 12.76
N GLN A 8 7.54 12.93 13.52
CA GLN A 8 7.41 11.84 14.48
C GLN A 8 6.38 12.17 15.58
N ARG A 9 6.46 13.36 16.19
CA ARG A 9 5.47 13.79 17.20
C ARG A 9 4.05 13.84 16.65
N ALA A 10 3.87 14.32 15.42
CA ALA A 10 2.57 14.33 14.76
C ALA A 10 2.05 12.90 14.53
N PHE A 11 2.91 11.98 14.09
CA PHE A 11 2.52 10.58 13.88
C PHE A 11 2.16 9.83 15.16
N ASP A 12 2.70 10.25 16.31
CA ASP A 12 2.31 9.71 17.62
C ASP A 12 0.87 10.08 18.01
N ARG A 13 0.29 11.10 17.35
CA ARG A 13 -1.10 11.54 17.55
C ARG A 13 -2.09 10.90 16.56
N VAL A 14 -1.59 10.20 15.56
CA VAL A 14 -2.41 9.56 14.53
C VAL A 14 -2.41 8.06 14.74
N GLU A 15 -3.59 7.45 14.66
CA GLU A 15 -3.76 6.01 14.53
C GLU A 15 -4.26 5.68 13.12
N LEU A 16 -3.54 4.81 12.40
CA LEU A 16 -4.04 4.29 11.13
C LEU A 16 -5.12 3.24 11.38
N VAL A 17 -6.29 3.47 10.78
CA VAL A 17 -7.45 2.58 10.84
C VAL A 17 -7.69 1.85 9.51
N SER A 18 -8.51 0.79 9.50
CA SER A 18 -8.91 0.02 8.32
C SER A 18 -10.39 0.17 8.04
N GLY A 19 -10.78 -0.06 6.77
CA GLY A 19 -12.17 -0.15 6.36
C GLY A 19 -12.97 1.15 6.43
N SER A 20 -12.32 2.28 6.74
CA SER A 20 -12.93 3.62 6.73
C SER A 20 -11.87 4.68 6.48
N ILE A 21 -12.29 5.87 6.03
CA ILE A 21 -11.38 7.01 5.88
C ILE A 21 -10.98 7.61 7.24
N GLY A 22 -11.71 7.30 8.31
CA GLY A 22 -11.48 7.79 9.66
C GLY A 22 -11.94 9.22 9.89
N ASP A 23 -11.52 9.81 11.01
CA ASP A 23 -11.78 11.21 11.39
C ASP A 23 -10.46 11.87 11.84
N PRO A 24 -9.97 12.89 11.12
CA PRO A 24 -8.77 13.63 11.51
C PRO A 24 -8.90 14.30 12.89
N GLY A 25 -10.12 14.75 13.27
CA GLY A 25 -10.37 15.37 14.58
C GLY A 25 -10.19 14.41 15.74
N GLU A 26 -10.37 13.11 15.51
CA GLU A 26 -10.11 12.04 16.48
C GLU A 26 -8.68 11.48 16.40
N GLY A 27 -7.86 11.96 15.47
CA GLY A 27 -6.53 11.39 15.17
C GLY A 27 -6.58 10.00 14.55
N ARG A 28 -7.70 9.60 13.96
CA ARG A 28 -7.91 8.29 13.35
C ARG A 28 -8.15 8.45 11.86
N MET A 29 -7.25 7.90 11.04
CA MET A 29 -7.30 8.04 9.58
C MET A 29 -6.81 6.75 8.91
N CYS A 30 -7.30 6.44 7.70
CA CYS A 30 -6.58 5.48 6.86
C CYS A 30 -5.30 6.13 6.32
N LEU A 31 -4.38 5.32 5.77
CA LEU A 31 -3.13 5.84 5.23
C LEU A 31 -3.36 6.94 4.18
N MET A 32 -4.32 6.74 3.27
CA MET A 32 -4.58 7.71 2.19
C MET A 32 -5.25 8.98 2.69
N SER A 33 -6.10 8.90 3.73
CA SER A 33 -6.64 10.11 4.38
C SER A 33 -5.54 10.91 5.09
N LEU A 34 -4.54 10.24 5.65
CA LEU A 34 -3.36 10.90 6.20
C LEU A 34 -2.55 11.58 5.09
N VAL A 35 -2.42 10.95 3.91
CA VAL A 35 -1.80 11.57 2.72
C VAL A 35 -2.55 12.82 2.30
N ALA A 36 -3.89 12.74 2.12
CA ALA A 36 -4.74 13.87 1.78
C ALA A 36 -4.58 15.02 2.79
N PHE A 37 -4.62 14.69 4.08
CA PHE A 37 -4.46 15.67 5.15
C PHE A 37 -3.11 16.39 5.06
N LEU A 38 -2.00 15.66 4.93
CA LEU A 38 -0.66 16.23 4.83
C LEU A 38 -0.45 17.05 3.55
N ALA A 39 -1.12 16.66 2.45
CA ALA A 39 -1.09 17.37 1.18
C ALA A 39 -1.96 18.64 1.18
N GLY A 40 -2.82 18.84 2.19
CA GLY A 40 -3.77 19.95 2.22
C GLY A 40 -4.99 19.75 1.32
N GLU A 41 -5.24 18.51 0.90
CA GLU A 41 -6.41 18.13 0.10
C GLU A 41 -7.64 17.88 0.99
N PRO A 42 -8.86 17.88 0.42
CA PRO A 42 -10.05 17.45 1.13
C PRO A 42 -9.89 16.03 1.71
N HIS A 43 -10.53 15.79 2.86
CA HIS A 43 -10.49 14.48 3.51
C HIS A 43 -11.04 13.39 2.60
N SER A 44 -10.17 12.45 2.19
CA SER A 44 -10.47 11.42 1.19
C SER A 44 -9.48 10.26 1.31
N ASP A 45 -9.88 9.07 0.89
CA ASP A 45 -9.01 7.92 0.67
C ASP A 45 -8.44 7.87 -0.76
N SER A 46 -8.75 8.89 -1.58
CA SER A 46 -8.37 9.01 -2.97
C SER A 46 -7.79 10.39 -3.29
N PRO A 47 -6.67 10.81 -2.64
CA PRO A 47 -6.07 12.11 -2.87
C PRO A 47 -5.52 12.23 -4.29
N GLY A 48 -5.72 13.41 -4.88
CA GLY A 48 -5.28 13.70 -6.24
C GLY A 48 -3.75 13.75 -6.41
N CYS A 49 -3.01 13.98 -5.33
CA CYS A 49 -1.54 14.00 -5.32
C CYS A 49 -0.89 12.61 -5.39
N ALA A 50 -1.66 11.54 -5.18
CA ALA A 50 -1.13 10.17 -5.15
C ALA A 50 -1.36 9.43 -6.47
N SER A 51 -0.36 8.66 -6.91
CA SER A 51 -0.50 7.70 -8.01
C SER A 51 -1.66 6.74 -7.71
N PRO A 52 -2.59 6.50 -8.63
CA PRO A 52 -3.64 5.50 -8.49
C PRO A 52 -3.10 4.09 -8.23
N VAL A 53 -1.92 3.76 -8.72
CA VAL A 53 -1.24 2.47 -8.50
C VAL A 53 -0.75 2.37 -7.06
N VAL A 54 -0.08 3.42 -6.55
CA VAL A 54 0.37 3.49 -5.15
C VAL A 54 -0.83 3.46 -4.21
N GLN A 55 -1.86 4.24 -4.51
CA GLN A 55 -3.09 4.28 -3.75
C GLN A 55 -3.76 2.92 -3.65
N ALA A 56 -3.96 2.22 -4.78
CA ALA A 56 -4.61 0.91 -4.80
C ALA A 56 -3.85 -0.12 -3.96
N PHE A 57 -2.51 -0.09 -3.98
CA PHE A 57 -1.68 -0.96 -3.16
C PHE A 57 -1.75 -0.57 -1.69
N ALA A 58 -1.56 0.72 -1.38
CA ALA A 58 -1.49 1.24 -0.01
C ALA A 58 -2.80 1.05 0.76
N VAL A 59 -3.96 1.33 0.12
CA VAL A 59 -5.30 1.08 0.72
C VAL A 59 -5.46 -0.40 1.03
N ALA A 60 -5.20 -1.27 0.05
CA ALA A 60 -5.40 -2.71 0.24
C ALA A 60 -4.48 -3.29 1.33
N VAL A 61 -3.21 -2.84 1.40
CA VAL A 61 -2.29 -3.23 2.48
C VAL A 61 -2.77 -2.69 3.83
N ASN A 62 -3.13 -1.40 3.90
CA ASN A 62 -3.67 -0.77 5.11
C ASN A 62 -4.84 -1.56 5.69
N ASP A 63 -5.78 -2.00 4.83
CA ASP A 63 -7.00 -2.66 5.29
C ASP A 63 -6.77 -4.09 5.76
N HIS A 64 -5.76 -4.77 5.23
CA HIS A 64 -5.47 -6.15 5.58
C HIS A 64 -4.44 -6.31 6.71
N MET A 65 -3.61 -5.30 6.97
CA MET A 65 -2.61 -5.36 8.05
C MET A 65 -3.26 -5.35 9.43
N PRO A 66 -2.76 -6.15 10.39
CA PRO A 66 -3.12 -6.02 11.80
C PRO A 66 -2.86 -4.61 12.34
N ARG A 67 -3.67 -4.16 13.31
CA ARG A 67 -3.63 -2.80 13.88
C ARG A 67 -2.20 -2.34 14.23
N ALA A 68 -1.44 -3.16 14.92
CA ALA A 68 -0.07 -2.82 15.33
C ALA A 68 0.88 -2.69 14.14
N ALA A 69 0.85 -3.64 13.19
CA ALA A 69 1.70 -3.64 12.01
C ALA A 69 1.36 -2.47 11.06
N ARG A 70 0.07 -2.11 10.93
CA ARG A 70 -0.43 -1.01 10.10
C ARG A 70 0.21 0.33 10.45
N GLN A 71 0.53 0.58 11.72
CA GLN A 71 1.16 1.83 12.15
C GLN A 71 2.52 2.07 11.48
N ARG A 72 3.18 1.03 11.00
CA ARG A 72 4.44 1.09 10.25
C ARG A 72 4.29 1.75 8.86
N LEU A 73 3.05 1.95 8.40
CA LEU A 73 2.77 2.63 7.14
C LEU A 73 2.81 4.16 7.25
N LYS A 74 2.73 4.74 8.45
CA LYS A 74 2.72 6.20 8.66
C LYS A 74 3.88 6.94 7.97
N PRO A 75 5.13 6.45 8.01
CA PRO A 75 6.26 7.11 7.37
C PRO A 75 6.14 7.24 5.85
N PHE A 76 5.26 6.46 5.23
CA PHE A 76 5.02 6.54 3.78
C PHE A 76 4.09 7.68 3.38
N ALA A 77 3.25 8.19 4.29
CA ALA A 77 2.29 9.23 3.94
C ALA A 77 2.94 10.46 3.26
N PRO A 78 4.03 11.07 3.77
CA PRO A 78 4.68 12.17 3.09
C PRO A 78 5.39 11.77 1.80
N ARG A 79 5.75 10.51 1.61
CA ARG A 79 6.42 10.00 0.40
C ARG A 79 5.45 9.68 -0.73
N ILE A 80 4.21 9.38 -0.40
CA ILE A 80 3.13 9.13 -1.37
C ILE A 80 2.70 10.44 -2.04
N ILE A 81 2.84 11.58 -1.36
CA ILE A 81 2.52 12.90 -1.91
C ILE A 81 3.39 13.16 -3.14
N GLY A 82 2.73 13.54 -4.25
CA GLY A 82 3.40 13.84 -5.52
C GLY A 82 3.73 12.64 -6.38
N THR A 83 3.34 11.42 -5.97
CA THR A 83 3.52 10.23 -6.81
C THR A 83 2.59 10.19 -8.02
N ASN A 84 1.59 11.09 -8.12
CA ASN A 84 0.79 11.25 -9.35
C ASN A 84 1.57 12.02 -10.43
N ASP A 85 2.67 11.45 -10.87
CA ASP A 85 3.71 12.02 -11.72
C ASP A 85 3.71 11.45 -13.15
N GLY A 86 2.73 10.62 -13.50
CA GLY A 86 2.62 9.95 -14.80
C GLY A 86 3.49 8.69 -14.96
N LEU A 87 4.20 8.26 -13.91
CA LEU A 87 5.08 7.08 -13.95
C LEU A 87 4.37 5.78 -13.50
N ASP A 88 3.04 5.73 -13.63
CA ASP A 88 2.23 4.57 -13.23
C ASP A 88 2.64 3.28 -13.96
N GLY A 89 3.08 3.37 -15.22
CA GLY A 89 3.59 2.22 -15.98
C GLY A 89 4.85 1.61 -15.37
N VAL A 90 5.76 2.45 -14.84
CA VAL A 90 6.97 1.98 -14.15
C VAL A 90 6.59 1.29 -12.84
N ARG A 91 5.65 1.85 -12.09
CA ARG A 91 5.12 1.24 -10.86
C ARG A 91 4.43 -0.09 -11.13
N ALA A 92 3.67 -0.17 -12.23
CA ALA A 92 3.05 -1.41 -12.68
C ALA A 92 4.08 -2.49 -13.01
N ALA A 93 5.20 -2.13 -13.64
CA ALA A 93 6.29 -3.06 -13.94
C ALA A 93 6.97 -3.58 -12.66
N ILE A 94 7.18 -2.73 -11.65
CA ILE A 94 7.70 -3.14 -10.33
C ILE A 94 6.78 -4.17 -9.67
N LEU A 95 5.46 -3.92 -9.68
CA LEU A 95 4.46 -4.84 -9.11
C LEU A 95 4.44 -6.18 -9.84
N LEU A 96 4.46 -6.13 -11.17
CA LEU A 96 4.50 -7.33 -11.99
C LEU A 96 5.74 -8.18 -11.71
N HIS A 97 6.89 -7.54 -11.59
CA HIS A 97 8.15 -8.20 -11.26
C HIS A 97 8.11 -8.84 -9.85
N ALA A 98 7.63 -8.10 -8.85
CA ALA A 98 7.47 -8.61 -7.49
C ALA A 98 6.52 -9.81 -7.41
N LEU A 99 5.42 -9.79 -8.19
CA LEU A 99 4.52 -10.92 -8.33
C LEU A 99 5.20 -12.11 -9.04
N ALA A 100 5.99 -11.84 -10.10
CA ALA A 100 6.68 -12.86 -10.88
C ALA A 100 7.78 -13.59 -10.09
N GLU A 101 8.52 -12.89 -9.25
CA GLU A 101 9.60 -13.44 -8.44
C GLU A 101 9.12 -14.19 -7.20
N GLY A 102 7.83 -14.12 -6.89
CA GLY A 102 7.31 -14.72 -5.67
C GLY A 102 7.72 -14.04 -4.37
N VAL A 103 8.32 -12.85 -4.46
CA VAL A 103 8.81 -12.08 -3.31
C VAL A 103 7.73 -11.87 -2.26
N LEU A 104 6.48 -11.70 -2.70
CA LEU A 104 5.34 -11.42 -1.82
C LEU A 104 4.74 -12.67 -1.17
N ALA A 105 5.01 -13.85 -1.72
CA ALA A 105 4.45 -15.12 -1.20
C ALA A 105 5.42 -15.83 -0.24
N GLY A 106 6.67 -15.35 -0.12
CA GLY A 106 7.70 -16.02 0.67
C GLY A 106 8.09 -17.41 0.15
N ALA A 107 7.59 -17.76 -1.05
CA ALA A 107 7.84 -19.05 -1.70
C ALA A 107 8.67 -18.86 -2.97
N PRO A 108 9.63 -19.74 -3.28
CA PRO A 108 10.27 -19.76 -4.57
C PRO A 108 9.21 -19.98 -5.66
N GLY A 109 9.33 -19.27 -6.78
CA GLY A 109 8.32 -19.06 -7.83
C GLY A 109 7.56 -20.27 -8.40
N GLN A 110 7.85 -21.50 -7.95
CA GLN A 110 7.11 -22.71 -8.32
C GLN A 110 5.82 -22.90 -7.52
N ASP A 111 5.77 -22.45 -6.27
CA ASP A 111 4.59 -22.60 -5.42
C ASP A 111 3.54 -21.51 -5.63
N LEU A 112 3.92 -20.38 -6.24
CA LEU A 112 2.96 -19.33 -6.64
C LEU A 112 1.96 -19.80 -7.68
N ALA A 113 2.40 -20.65 -8.61
CA ALA A 113 1.51 -21.25 -9.60
C ALA A 113 0.47 -22.20 -8.94
N ARG A 114 0.80 -22.73 -7.75
CA ARG A 114 -0.04 -23.68 -7.00
C ARG A 114 -0.94 -22.95 -5.98
N ALA A 115 -0.42 -21.92 -5.32
CA ALA A 115 -1.19 -21.10 -4.36
C ALA A 115 -2.14 -20.10 -5.05
N ALA A 116 -1.83 -19.73 -6.29
CA ALA A 116 -2.65 -18.88 -7.16
C ALA A 116 -3.63 -19.65 -8.03
N ALA A 117 -3.90 -20.93 -7.73
CA ALA A 117 -4.99 -21.65 -8.39
C ALA A 117 -6.33 -21.00 -7.99
N PRO A 118 -7.04 -20.31 -8.91
CA PRO A 118 -8.28 -19.63 -8.58
C PRO A 118 -9.41 -20.65 -8.41
N PRO A 119 -10.41 -20.33 -7.62
CA PRO A 119 -11.73 -20.85 -7.89
C PRO A 119 -12.23 -20.15 -9.15
N ASP A 120 -12.37 -20.92 -10.21
CA ASP A 120 -13.12 -20.64 -11.43
C ASP A 120 -13.15 -19.22 -12.03
N GLY A 121 -12.58 -19.05 -13.23
CA GLY A 121 -13.03 -18.06 -14.21
C GLY A 121 -12.02 -17.03 -14.67
N GLY A 122 -11.79 -16.97 -15.92
CA GLY A 122 -11.53 -15.85 -16.86
C GLY A 122 -10.31 -14.95 -16.64
N THR A 123 -10.17 -14.32 -15.50
CA THR A 123 -9.19 -13.24 -15.25
C THR A 123 -7.76 -13.78 -15.06
N PHE A 124 -7.62 -14.93 -14.45
CA PHE A 124 -6.33 -15.60 -14.25
C PHE A 124 -5.77 -16.25 -15.53
N ALA A 125 -6.61 -16.51 -16.52
CA ALA A 125 -6.12 -16.97 -17.81
C ALA A 125 -5.30 -15.89 -18.52
N LYS A 126 -5.66 -14.60 -18.35
CA LYS A 126 -4.89 -13.45 -18.86
C LYS A 126 -3.55 -13.31 -18.13
N LEU A 127 -3.53 -13.40 -16.79
CA LEU A 127 -2.31 -13.39 -15.98
C LEU A 127 -1.41 -14.59 -16.32
N ARG A 128 -1.95 -15.79 -16.44
CA ARG A 128 -1.17 -16.98 -16.79
C ARG A 128 -0.63 -16.93 -18.22
N ARG A 129 -1.30 -16.24 -19.14
CA ARG A 129 -0.84 -15.95 -20.49
C ARG A 129 0.27 -14.92 -20.47
N LEU A 130 0.14 -13.87 -19.65
CA LEU A 130 1.15 -12.85 -19.39
C LEU A 130 2.39 -13.48 -18.72
N TRP A 131 2.23 -14.35 -17.74
CA TRP A 131 3.30 -15.10 -17.07
C TRP A 131 4.11 -16.01 -18.01
N ARG A 132 3.42 -16.71 -18.92
CA ARG A 132 4.07 -17.54 -19.93
C ARG A 132 4.87 -16.70 -20.93
N TRP A 133 4.41 -15.49 -21.18
CA TRP A 133 5.03 -14.54 -22.07
C TRP A 133 6.26 -13.84 -21.44
N LEU A 134 6.26 -13.60 -20.11
CA LEU A 134 7.33 -12.97 -19.34
C LEU A 134 8.59 -13.84 -19.18
N ARG A 135 8.50 -15.16 -19.28
CA ARG A 135 9.63 -16.08 -19.12
C ARG A 135 10.64 -16.08 -20.26
N LYS A 136 10.51 -15.21 -21.27
CA LYS A 136 11.49 -15.07 -22.35
C LYS A 136 12.23 -13.75 -22.23
N ASP A 137 13.50 -13.80 -21.87
CA ASP A 137 14.42 -12.74 -21.44
C ASP A 137 14.48 -11.43 -22.27
N GLU A 138 14.01 -11.41 -23.50
CA GLU A 138 14.06 -10.20 -24.33
C GLU A 138 12.87 -9.24 -24.15
N ARG A 139 11.84 -9.63 -23.41
CA ARG A 139 10.54 -8.94 -23.37
C ARG A 139 10.32 -8.05 -22.16
N GLY A 140 11.18 -8.10 -21.14
CA GLY A 140 11.10 -7.26 -19.95
C GLY A 140 11.14 -5.76 -20.29
N ARG A 141 11.96 -5.37 -21.28
CA ARG A 141 12.09 -3.98 -21.73
C ARG A 141 10.88 -3.46 -22.53
N LEU A 142 10.07 -4.33 -23.10
CA LEU A 142 8.85 -3.97 -23.83
C LEU A 142 7.65 -3.83 -22.89
N LEU A 143 7.69 -4.46 -21.72
CA LEU A 143 6.65 -4.38 -20.71
C LEU A 143 6.60 -3.01 -20.02
N ASP A 144 7.74 -2.38 -19.81
CA ASP A 144 7.82 -1.03 -19.20
C ASP A 144 7.06 0.04 -20.02
N ARG A 145 6.85 -0.20 -21.31
CA ARG A 145 6.10 0.70 -22.21
C ARG A 145 4.65 0.29 -22.45
N ALA A 146 4.28 -0.94 -22.12
CA ALA A 146 2.98 -1.53 -22.48
C ALA A 146 1.97 -1.58 -21.33
N LEU A 147 2.41 -1.38 -20.07
CA LEU A 147 1.52 -1.40 -18.92
C LEU A 147 0.82 -0.06 -18.76
N SER A 148 -0.50 -0.10 -18.76
CA SER A 148 -1.33 1.08 -18.48
C SER A 148 -1.48 1.32 -16.97
N ARG A 149 -2.03 2.49 -16.63
CA ARG A 149 -2.43 2.81 -15.26
C ARG A 149 -3.42 1.77 -14.70
N ASP A 150 -4.38 1.34 -15.48
CA ASP A 150 -5.41 0.38 -15.07
C ASP A 150 -4.81 -1.01 -14.80
N ASP A 151 -3.84 -1.45 -15.62
CA ASP A 151 -3.07 -2.66 -15.35
C ASP A 151 -2.31 -2.53 -14.04
N GLY A 152 -1.70 -1.37 -13.76
CA GLY A 152 -0.99 -1.09 -12.53
C GLY A 152 -1.91 -1.14 -11.29
N VAL A 153 -3.09 -0.56 -11.36
CA VAL A 153 -4.10 -0.60 -10.29
C VAL A 153 -4.55 -2.04 -10.02
N TYR A 154 -4.78 -2.81 -11.07
CA TYR A 154 -5.12 -4.22 -10.95
C TYR A 154 -4.00 -5.02 -10.28
N LEU A 155 -2.76 -4.90 -10.77
CA LEU A 155 -1.58 -5.56 -10.20
C LEU A 155 -1.35 -5.18 -8.74
N ALA A 156 -1.58 -3.92 -8.38
CA ALA A 156 -1.46 -3.43 -7.01
C ALA A 156 -2.42 -4.14 -6.05
N ARG A 157 -3.68 -4.26 -6.46
CA ARG A 157 -4.70 -4.98 -5.67
C ARG A 157 -4.37 -6.46 -5.52
N GLU A 158 -3.93 -7.11 -6.61
CA GLU A 158 -3.56 -8.53 -6.58
C GLU A 158 -2.33 -8.79 -5.72
N ALA A 159 -1.32 -7.93 -5.79
CA ALA A 159 -0.14 -8.01 -4.94
C ALA A 159 -0.50 -7.89 -3.44
N ALA A 160 -1.33 -6.91 -3.08
CA ALA A 160 -1.79 -6.74 -1.71
C ALA A 160 -2.64 -7.94 -1.21
N ARG A 161 -3.54 -8.46 -2.05
CA ARG A 161 -4.33 -9.66 -1.74
C ARG A 161 -3.46 -10.90 -1.54
N LEU A 162 -2.41 -11.06 -2.34
CA LEU A 162 -1.47 -12.17 -2.20
C LEU A 162 -0.76 -12.10 -0.86
N VAL A 163 -0.19 -10.94 -0.51
CA VAL A 163 0.44 -10.72 0.80
C VAL A 163 -0.53 -11.03 1.94
N ALA A 164 -1.73 -10.47 1.89
CA ALA A 164 -2.74 -10.68 2.93
C ALA A 164 -3.13 -12.15 3.09
N ARG A 165 -3.22 -12.88 1.97
CA ARG A 165 -3.48 -14.31 1.98
C ARG A 165 -2.32 -15.08 2.60
N SER A 166 -1.09 -14.82 2.15
CA SER A 166 0.12 -15.45 2.68
C SER A 166 0.28 -15.19 4.18
N ALA A 167 0.07 -13.95 4.62
CA ALA A 167 0.14 -13.59 6.04
C ALA A 167 -0.93 -14.29 6.90
N ARG A 168 -2.13 -14.55 6.34
CA ARG A 168 -3.19 -15.31 7.05
C ARG A 168 -2.88 -16.80 7.19
N HIS A 169 -2.18 -17.37 6.21
CA HIS A 169 -1.82 -18.79 6.19
C HIS A 169 -0.41 -19.05 6.72
N ALA A 170 0.28 -18.03 7.21
CA ALA A 170 1.61 -18.16 7.80
C ALA A 170 1.59 -19.12 9.00
N ALA A 171 2.59 -20.01 9.07
CA ALA A 171 2.70 -21.02 10.09
C ALA A 171 2.92 -20.42 11.50
N ASP A 172 3.59 -19.27 11.55
CA ASP A 172 3.89 -18.58 12.80
C ASP A 172 3.86 -17.04 12.66
N ALA A 173 4.04 -16.35 13.80
CA ALA A 173 4.04 -14.89 13.84
C ALA A 173 5.23 -14.27 13.07
N ARG A 174 6.39 -14.94 13.05
CA ARG A 174 7.59 -14.47 12.37
C ARG A 174 7.41 -14.55 10.85
N GLU A 175 6.82 -15.61 10.36
CA GLU A 175 6.49 -15.76 8.94
C GLU A 175 5.46 -14.71 8.52
N ARG A 176 4.42 -14.51 9.32
CA ARG A 176 3.43 -13.46 9.10
C ARG A 176 4.06 -12.08 8.99
N GLU A 177 5.00 -11.76 9.88
CA GLU A 177 5.70 -10.47 9.87
C GLU A 177 6.55 -10.30 8.61
N ARG A 178 7.23 -11.36 8.15
CA ARG A 178 7.99 -11.33 6.87
C ARG A 178 7.10 -10.95 5.68
N HIS A 179 5.86 -11.42 5.63
CA HIS A 179 4.93 -11.03 4.56
C HIS A 179 4.60 -9.54 4.62
N TRP A 180 4.39 -9.00 5.82
CA TRP A 180 4.16 -7.55 5.97
C TRP A 180 5.41 -6.74 5.68
N ASP A 181 6.60 -7.22 6.02
CA ASP A 181 7.87 -6.60 5.64
C ASP A 181 8.02 -6.54 4.12
N ALA A 182 7.67 -7.61 3.42
CA ALA A 182 7.69 -7.63 1.96
C ALA A 182 6.72 -6.61 1.35
N ALA A 183 5.50 -6.46 1.92
CA ALA A 183 4.55 -5.44 1.47
C ALA A 183 5.08 -4.03 1.71
N ILE A 184 5.66 -3.77 2.88
CA ILE A 184 6.27 -2.47 3.21
C ILE A 184 7.44 -2.17 2.27
N GLY A 185 8.33 -3.14 2.02
CA GLY A 185 9.42 -3.00 1.07
C GLY A 185 8.97 -2.76 -0.38
N LEU A 186 7.83 -3.33 -0.77
CA LEU A 186 7.24 -3.05 -2.08
C LEU A 186 6.65 -1.64 -2.15
N LEU A 187 5.93 -1.19 -1.11
CA LEU A 187 5.44 0.18 -1.02
C LEU A 187 6.60 1.19 -1.08
N ASP A 188 7.71 0.88 -0.40
CA ASP A 188 8.95 1.65 -0.44
C ASP A 188 9.43 1.86 -1.88
N ARG A 189 9.59 0.78 -2.63
CA ARG A 189 9.99 0.80 -4.04
C ARG A 189 9.01 1.58 -4.94
N LEU A 190 7.71 1.49 -4.68
CA LEU A 190 6.70 2.23 -5.45
C LEU A 190 6.77 3.74 -5.19
N CYS A 191 7.11 4.14 -3.96
CA CYS A 191 7.30 5.55 -3.60
C CYS A 191 8.63 6.13 -4.11
N ASP A 192 9.64 5.29 -4.34
CA ASP A 192 10.94 5.73 -4.86
C ASP A 192 10.95 5.98 -6.39
N VAL A 193 9.85 5.65 -7.07
CA VAL A 193 9.69 6.01 -8.49
C VAL A 193 9.43 7.49 -8.62
N GLY A 194 10.23 8.18 -9.45
CA GLY A 194 10.12 9.61 -9.69
C GLY A 194 10.96 10.48 -8.77
N ALA A 195 10.75 11.78 -8.86
CA ALA A 195 11.47 12.73 -8.01
C ALA A 195 10.74 12.92 -6.67
N PRO A 196 11.45 12.95 -5.54
CA PRO A 196 10.82 13.20 -4.25
C PRO A 196 10.22 14.61 -4.22
N VAL A 197 8.94 14.71 -3.94
CA VAL A 197 8.26 16.00 -3.75
C VAL A 197 8.59 16.51 -2.36
N ARG A 198 9.12 17.73 -2.30
CA ARG A 198 9.33 18.43 -1.03
C ARG A 198 8.07 19.24 -0.72
N LEU A 199 7.38 18.86 0.35
CA LEU A 199 6.33 19.70 0.91
C LEU A 199 6.92 21.07 1.29
N GLY A 200 6.23 22.14 0.90
CA GLY A 200 6.65 23.48 1.28
C GLY A 200 6.71 23.62 2.83
N PRO A 201 7.73 24.30 3.37
CA PRO A 201 7.94 24.34 4.82
C PRO A 201 6.73 24.92 5.59
N GLY A 202 6.00 25.88 5.02
CA GLY A 202 4.82 26.49 5.65
C GLY A 202 3.63 25.52 5.74
N MET A 203 3.30 24.86 4.65
CA MET A 203 2.17 23.90 4.59
C MET A 203 2.43 22.70 5.52
N ARG A 204 3.66 22.21 5.54
CA ARG A 204 4.08 21.12 6.43
C ARG A 204 3.94 21.49 7.89
N ALA A 205 4.45 22.67 8.29
CA ALA A 205 4.41 23.12 9.69
C ALA A 205 2.98 23.30 10.20
N GLU A 206 2.10 23.92 9.40
CA GLU A 206 0.70 24.12 9.77
C GLU A 206 -0.04 22.80 9.98
N ARG A 207 0.11 21.84 9.05
CA ARG A 207 -0.54 20.52 9.17
C ARG A 207 0.01 19.69 10.32
N LEU A 208 1.32 19.74 10.55
CA LEU A 208 1.92 19.07 11.69
C LEU A 208 1.42 19.66 13.02
N ALA A 209 1.30 20.99 13.13
CA ALA A 209 0.76 21.64 14.31
C ALA A 209 -0.71 21.26 14.57
N GLN A 210 -1.52 21.11 13.52
CA GLN A 210 -2.88 20.61 13.64
C GLN A 210 -2.93 19.18 14.22
N LEU A 211 -2.06 18.28 13.73
CA LEU A 211 -1.95 16.92 14.28
C LEU A 211 -1.47 16.89 15.72
N GLU A 212 -0.50 17.73 16.07
CA GLU A 212 0.01 17.85 17.46
C GLU A 212 -1.07 18.33 18.43
N GLY A 213 -2.02 19.16 17.99
CA GLY A 213 -3.18 19.61 18.75
C GLY A 213 -4.29 18.56 18.89
N THR A 214 -4.25 17.49 18.12
CA THR A 214 -5.29 16.42 18.16
C THR A 214 -5.12 15.57 19.44
N PRO A 215 -6.22 15.20 20.13
CA PRO A 215 -6.14 14.30 21.27
C PRO A 215 -5.54 12.94 20.84
N ARG A 216 -4.74 12.34 21.72
CA ARG A 216 -4.22 10.99 21.43
C ARG A 216 -5.38 10.02 21.29
N PRO A 217 -5.39 9.15 20.25
CA PRO A 217 -6.37 8.09 20.13
C PRO A 217 -6.41 7.28 21.42
N ARG A 218 -7.60 7.01 21.94
CA ARG A 218 -7.75 6.14 23.10
C ARG A 218 -7.22 4.77 22.72
N GLN A 219 -6.30 4.23 23.52
CA GLN A 219 -5.90 2.84 23.42
C GLN A 219 -7.07 2.01 23.95
N ASP A 220 -7.98 1.65 23.05
CA ASP A 220 -9.07 0.75 23.42
C ASP A 220 -8.47 -0.58 23.84
N THR A 221 -8.97 -1.10 24.94
CA THR A 221 -8.62 -2.39 25.53
C THR A 221 -8.70 -3.49 24.46
N PRO A 222 -7.75 -4.46 24.43
CA PRO A 222 -7.73 -5.50 23.42
C PRO A 222 -8.97 -6.38 23.57
N GLY A 223 -9.95 -6.27 22.66
CA GLY A 223 -11.15 -7.08 22.81
C GLY A 223 -12.16 -7.04 21.64
N ARG A 224 -11.98 -6.23 20.65
CA ARG A 224 -12.91 -6.25 19.51
C ARG A 224 -12.12 -6.34 18.19
N GLU A 225 -12.01 -7.56 17.69
CA GLU A 225 -11.55 -7.79 16.31
C GLU A 225 -12.51 -7.05 15.37
N GLU A 226 -12.00 -5.99 14.73
CA GLU A 226 -12.71 -5.34 13.62
C GLU A 226 -12.87 -6.39 12.52
N LYS A 227 -14.11 -6.81 12.28
CA LYS A 227 -14.42 -7.68 11.14
C LYS A 227 -14.04 -6.93 9.86
N PRO A 228 -13.29 -7.55 8.94
CA PRO A 228 -12.99 -6.93 7.65
C PRO A 228 -14.32 -6.63 6.95
N THR A 229 -14.59 -5.35 6.73
CA THR A 229 -15.71 -4.93 5.90
C THR A 229 -15.37 -5.29 4.46
N VAL A 230 -15.97 -6.36 3.98
CA VAL A 230 -15.88 -6.75 2.57
C VAL A 230 -16.70 -5.76 1.78
N HIS A 231 -16.07 -4.74 1.22
CA HIS A 231 -16.69 -3.99 0.14
C HIS A 231 -16.79 -4.92 -1.07
N LEU A 232 -17.99 -5.45 -1.29
CA LEU A 232 -18.38 -6.08 -2.54
C LEU A 232 -18.40 -4.96 -3.60
N LEU A 233 -17.31 -4.83 -4.34
CA LEU A 233 -17.35 -4.10 -5.60
C LEU A 233 -17.81 -5.10 -6.66
N LEU A 234 -19.08 -4.94 -7.07
CA LEU A 234 -19.65 -5.50 -8.29
C LEU A 234 -18.91 -4.98 -9.53
#